data_4cc2ba103cfa93d842f73d8aaa960ad4
#
_entry.id   4cc2ba103cfa93d842f73d8aaa960ad4
#
_cell.length_a   1.000
_cell.length_b   1.000
_cell.length_c   1.000
_cell.angle_alpha   90.00
_cell.angle_beta   90.00
_cell.angle_gamma   90.00
#
_symmetry.space_group_name_H-M   'P 1'
#
loop_
_entity.id
_entity.type
_entity.pdbx_description
1 polymer ?
#
loop_
_entity_poly.entity_id
_entity_poly.type
_entity_poly.pdbx_seq_one_letter_code
_entity_poly.pdbx_strand_id
1 'polypeptide(L)'
;MVVLRTGTVIVFALCAPDPTVPARGRGLVSESGIMRSSTFALMFATTVLCVAAGASQDAEWPQWRGPGGAGVAHETRVPLEWSPTTNVAWKTEIAGRGHSSPVVWGRRVFLTTSIRGEHVPGRRAPVHPGFDGKPGYVHPDSTDVDYKYALQVLAIDADSGRIVWERTAYDGVMLDDRHRKNTYASSTIATDGTLVYAFFESAGLYCYDVDGTLKWHTSLGPIVKAGMGPGTSPIIFERLLILQCDQEMGEGSALVAVDRFTGKEAWRVARSNRRSWATPMIVRTPRRVELIASGAESVVAYDPATGKELWRAGGVESHPIPSPVAGHGMVFVTAGSQAKRAYAIRVGGTGDVTNTPLVAWKYAKGTAYVPSPILHGRYLYLMTDKGLLTCLDAVTGEVQYEGGRVPVPATFTASPIAIGDRLLLTSEDGDTFVVKAGAAHEVLATNPIGEPVYASLAVARGTIFIRGEKHLFAIRRSP
;
A
#
# COMPACT_ATOMS: atom_id res chain seq x y z
N MET A 1 -29.89 -42.23 1.16
CA MET A 1 -28.43 -42.39 1.04
C MET A 1 -27.82 -41.03 1.21
N VAL A 2 -27.45 -40.67 2.44
CA VAL A 2 -26.90 -39.38 2.82
C VAL A 2 -25.41 -39.58 3.06
N VAL A 3 -24.56 -38.81 2.40
CA VAL A 3 -23.10 -38.87 2.60
C VAL A 3 -22.67 -37.58 3.29
N LEU A 4 -22.31 -37.72 4.56
CA LEU A 4 -21.58 -36.72 5.32
C LEU A 4 -20.09 -36.90 5.06
N ARG A 5 -19.39 -35.84 4.67
CA ARG A 5 -17.92 -35.78 4.67
C ARG A 5 -17.45 -34.76 5.70
N THR A 6 -16.88 -35.25 6.76
CA THR A 6 -15.95 -34.52 7.63
C THR A 6 -14.63 -35.26 7.61
N GLY A 7 -13.57 -34.63 7.19
CA GLY A 7 -12.22 -35.18 7.17
C GLY A 7 -11.23 -34.30 7.91
N THR A 8 -11.02 -34.59 9.19
CA THR A 8 -9.86 -34.08 9.96
C THR A 8 -8.84 -35.20 10.08
N VAL A 9 -7.66 -35.03 9.52
CA VAL A 9 -6.54 -35.96 9.67
C VAL A 9 -5.63 -35.41 10.77
N ILE A 10 -5.57 -36.12 11.88
CA ILE A 10 -4.59 -35.92 12.96
C ILE A 10 -3.53 -36.99 12.81
N VAL A 11 -2.28 -36.61 12.56
CA VAL A 11 -1.13 -37.51 12.53
C VAL A 11 -0.49 -37.51 13.90
N PHE A 12 -0.58 -38.65 14.62
CA PHE A 12 0.22 -38.92 15.79
C PHE A 12 1.49 -39.65 15.38
N ALA A 13 2.64 -39.11 15.72
CA ALA A 13 3.92 -39.80 15.63
C ALA A 13 4.10 -40.65 16.89
N LEU A 14 4.11 -41.96 16.73
CA LEU A 14 4.48 -42.93 17.76
C LEU A 14 6.00 -43.12 17.70
N CYS A 15 6.69 -42.75 18.78
CA CYS A 15 8.05 -43.21 19.05
C CYS A 15 8.02 -44.62 19.64
N ALA A 16 8.68 -45.57 19.00
CA ALA A 16 8.94 -46.90 19.52
C ALA A 16 10.20 -46.91 20.40
N PRO A 17 10.27 -47.70 21.48
CA PRO A 17 11.45 -47.80 22.30
C PRO A 17 12.37 -48.95 21.82
N ASP A 18 13.68 -48.70 21.97
CA ASP A 18 14.80 -49.57 21.66
C ASP A 18 14.96 -50.66 22.73
N PRO A 19 15.19 -51.93 22.41
CA PRO A 19 15.33 -53.03 23.35
C PRO A 19 16.79 -53.46 23.51
N THR A 20 17.48 -53.03 24.56
CA THR A 20 18.61 -53.79 25.11
C THR A 20 18.95 -53.36 26.53
N VAL A 21 18.79 -54.26 27.49
CA VAL A 21 19.70 -54.69 28.57
C VAL A 21 18.91 -55.36 29.73
N PRO A 22 19.46 -56.44 30.36
CA PRO A 22 18.65 -57.47 30.96
C PRO A 22 18.44 -57.43 32.49
N ALA A 23 17.51 -58.26 32.94
CA ALA A 23 17.04 -58.45 34.30
C ALA A 23 18.05 -59.05 35.28
N ARG A 24 17.97 -58.71 36.55
CA ARG A 24 18.21 -59.43 37.80
C ARG A 24 17.69 -58.56 38.94
N GLY A 25 16.97 -59.01 39.95
CA GLY A 25 16.73 -60.23 40.61
C GLY A 25 15.94 -59.93 41.90
N ARG A 26 15.13 -60.80 42.26
CA ARG A 26 14.32 -61.11 43.45
C ARG A 26 14.51 -60.31 44.77
N GLY A 27 13.35 -60.10 45.42
CA GLY A 27 13.23 -59.80 46.83
C GLY A 27 11.78 -59.64 47.28
N LEU A 28 11.13 -60.66 47.70
CA LEU A 28 9.86 -60.71 48.45
C LEU A 28 10.08 -60.27 49.89
N VAL A 29 9.26 -59.35 50.42
CA VAL A 29 8.79 -59.34 51.79
C VAL A 29 7.44 -58.70 51.89
N SER A 30 6.47 -59.37 52.50
CA SER A 30 5.17 -58.98 52.92
C SER A 30 5.26 -58.08 54.16
N GLU A 31 4.38 -57.13 54.33
CA GLU A 31 3.56 -56.98 55.54
C GLU A 31 2.52 -55.85 55.43
N SER A 32 1.44 -56.17 55.96
CA SER A 32 0.18 -55.59 56.28
C SER A 32 0.21 -54.14 56.87
N GLY A 33 -0.81 -53.36 56.56
CA GLY A 33 -1.46 -52.55 57.58
C GLY A 33 -1.79 -51.12 57.26
N ILE A 34 -3.06 -50.85 57.42
CA ILE A 34 -3.70 -49.56 57.78
C ILE A 34 -4.19 -48.64 56.68
N MET A 35 -5.50 -48.73 56.44
CA MET A 35 -6.33 -47.72 55.81
C MET A 35 -6.19 -46.36 56.46
N ARG A 36 -5.85 -45.36 55.73
CA ARG A 36 -6.15 -43.96 56.00
C ARG A 36 -6.81 -43.30 54.79
N SER A 37 -8.05 -42.91 55.01
CA SER A 37 -8.90 -42.11 54.16
C SER A 37 -8.19 -40.77 53.84
N SER A 38 -7.86 -40.52 52.59
CA SER A 38 -7.40 -39.22 52.14
C SER A 38 -8.34 -38.72 51.05
N THR A 39 -9.09 -37.73 51.39
CA THR A 39 -9.99 -36.94 50.52
C THR A 39 -9.20 -36.30 49.41
N PHE A 40 -9.34 -36.77 48.18
CA PHE A 40 -8.82 -36.08 46.98
C PHE A 40 -9.72 -34.91 46.67
N ALA A 41 -9.23 -33.68 46.94
CA ALA A 41 -9.79 -32.49 46.43
C ALA A 41 -9.43 -32.34 44.96
N LEU A 42 -10.38 -32.53 44.06
CA LEU A 42 -10.24 -32.34 42.63
C LEU A 42 -10.32 -30.80 42.36
N MET A 43 -9.14 -30.18 42.22
CA MET A 43 -9.05 -28.80 41.68
C MET A 43 -9.30 -28.85 40.18
N PHE A 44 -10.49 -28.42 39.75
CA PHE A 44 -10.77 -28.07 38.37
C PHE A 44 -10.06 -26.76 38.06
N ALA A 45 -8.90 -26.83 37.40
CA ALA A 45 -8.28 -25.67 36.76
C ALA A 45 -9.04 -25.36 35.47
N THR A 46 -9.98 -24.43 35.52
CA THR A 46 -10.61 -23.84 34.34
C THR A 46 -9.58 -22.99 33.61
N THR A 47 -8.94 -23.60 32.61
CA THR A 47 -8.11 -22.86 31.65
C THR A 47 -9.07 -22.04 30.77
N VAL A 48 -9.23 -20.75 31.07
CA VAL A 48 -9.88 -19.80 30.17
C VAL A 48 -8.96 -19.65 28.97
N LEU A 49 -9.25 -20.35 27.88
CA LEU A 49 -8.66 -20.08 26.59
C LEU A 49 -9.20 -18.73 26.12
N CYS A 50 -8.44 -17.65 26.31
CA CYS A 50 -8.64 -16.42 25.58
C CYS A 50 -8.34 -16.71 24.11
N VAL A 51 -9.34 -17.11 23.33
CA VAL A 51 -9.28 -17.02 21.87
C VAL A 51 -9.28 -15.53 21.56
N ALA A 52 -8.09 -14.94 21.46
CA ALA A 52 -7.94 -13.66 20.76
C ALA A 52 -8.42 -13.95 19.32
N ALA A 53 -9.62 -13.48 18.97
CA ALA A 53 -10.06 -13.41 17.59
C ALA A 53 -9.07 -12.48 16.87
N GLY A 54 -8.03 -13.05 16.28
CA GLY A 54 -7.17 -12.38 15.32
C GLY A 54 -8.10 -11.94 14.18
N ALA A 55 -8.42 -10.65 14.10
CA ALA A 55 -9.03 -10.11 12.90
C ALA A 55 -8.13 -10.55 11.74
N SER A 56 -8.71 -11.21 10.74
CA SER A 56 -7.98 -11.59 9.53
C SER A 56 -7.32 -10.32 8.99
N GLN A 57 -6.02 -10.36 8.71
CA GLN A 57 -5.30 -9.21 8.12
C GLN A 57 -5.95 -8.75 6.81
N ASP A 58 -6.70 -9.62 6.15
CA ASP A 58 -7.46 -9.35 4.93
C ASP A 58 -8.67 -8.42 5.16
N ALA A 59 -9.11 -8.21 6.42
CA ALA A 59 -10.17 -7.27 6.77
C ALA A 59 -9.66 -5.84 7.01
N GLU A 60 -8.36 -5.62 7.00
CA GLU A 60 -7.69 -4.36 7.26
C GLU A 60 -7.16 -3.72 5.97
N TRP A 61 -6.84 -2.42 6.02
CA TRP A 61 -6.25 -1.68 4.91
C TRP A 61 -4.93 -1.03 5.36
N PRO A 62 -3.84 -1.82 5.52
CA PRO A 62 -2.69 -1.45 6.35
C PRO A 62 -1.68 -0.50 5.69
N GLN A 63 -1.80 -0.24 4.39
CA GLN A 63 -0.82 0.52 3.62
C GLN A 63 -1.43 1.06 2.32
N TRP A 64 -0.62 1.74 1.51
CA TRP A 64 -0.96 2.14 0.15
C TRP A 64 -1.61 0.99 -0.63
N ARG A 65 -2.85 1.22 -1.10
CA ARG A 65 -3.67 0.25 -1.83
C ARG A 65 -3.96 -1.05 -1.05
N GLY A 66 -3.98 -1.00 0.28
CA GLY A 66 -4.41 -2.07 1.13
C GLY A 66 -3.50 -3.30 1.18
N PRO A 67 -4.03 -4.49 1.44
CA PRO A 67 -3.25 -5.72 1.55
C PRO A 67 -2.40 -5.97 0.31
N GLY A 68 -1.08 -6.13 0.52
CA GLY A 68 -0.12 -6.35 -0.55
C GLY A 68 0.01 -5.25 -1.60
N GLY A 69 -0.62 -4.08 -1.42
CA GLY A 69 -0.60 -2.99 -2.40
C GLY A 69 -1.46 -3.24 -3.65
N ALA A 70 -2.35 -4.23 -3.61
CA ALA A 70 -3.09 -4.72 -4.77
C ALA A 70 -4.28 -3.82 -5.19
N GLY A 71 -4.83 -3.02 -4.28
CA GLY A 71 -6.05 -2.25 -4.51
C GLY A 71 -7.33 -3.09 -4.51
N VAL A 72 -7.26 -4.33 -4.05
CA VAL A 72 -8.38 -5.27 -4.02
C VAL A 72 -8.85 -5.44 -2.59
N ALA A 73 -10.12 -5.18 -2.34
CA ALA A 73 -10.76 -5.39 -1.05
C ALA A 73 -11.34 -6.81 -0.97
N HIS A 74 -11.05 -7.49 0.14
CA HIS A 74 -11.68 -8.76 0.46
C HIS A 74 -13.07 -8.57 1.10
N GLU A 75 -13.32 -7.42 1.71
CA GLU A 75 -14.65 -7.03 2.23
C GLU A 75 -15.57 -6.62 1.08
N THR A 76 -16.72 -7.28 0.98
CA THR A 76 -17.72 -7.02 -0.07
C THR A 76 -19.04 -6.44 0.47
N ARG A 77 -19.22 -6.35 1.79
CA ARG A 77 -20.44 -5.87 2.45
C ARG A 77 -20.48 -4.36 2.62
N VAL A 78 -20.06 -3.62 1.59
CA VAL A 78 -20.11 -2.16 1.56
C VAL A 78 -21.27 -1.67 0.69
N PRO A 79 -21.77 -0.43 0.87
CA PRO A 79 -22.68 0.17 -0.09
C PRO A 79 -21.96 0.44 -1.40
N LEU A 80 -22.63 0.21 -2.53
CA LEU A 80 -22.15 0.57 -3.85
C LEU A 80 -22.89 1.80 -4.41
N GLU A 81 -23.79 2.36 -3.61
CA GLU A 81 -24.52 3.59 -3.90
C GLU A 81 -24.48 4.50 -2.68
N TRP A 82 -24.15 5.76 -2.89
CA TRP A 82 -24.16 6.83 -1.90
C TRP A 82 -24.33 8.20 -2.54
N SER A 83 -24.65 9.16 -1.72
CA SER A 83 -24.66 10.58 -2.06
C SER A 83 -24.10 11.38 -0.88
N PRO A 84 -23.97 12.69 -0.95
CA PRO A 84 -23.53 13.50 0.21
C PRO A 84 -24.39 13.34 1.47
N THR A 85 -25.61 12.77 1.35
CA THR A 85 -26.57 12.57 2.43
C THR A 85 -27.02 11.13 2.64
N THR A 86 -26.63 10.20 1.76
CA THR A 86 -27.05 8.79 1.81
C THR A 86 -25.85 7.88 2.03
N ASN A 87 -25.94 6.95 2.97
CA ASN A 87 -24.87 6.01 3.32
C ASN A 87 -23.57 6.68 3.84
N VAL A 88 -23.59 7.95 4.20
CA VAL A 88 -22.51 8.64 4.90
C VAL A 88 -22.70 8.43 6.40
N ALA A 89 -21.92 7.51 6.99
CA ALA A 89 -22.01 7.22 8.43
C ALA A 89 -21.46 8.39 9.26
N TRP A 90 -20.39 9.01 8.80
CA TRP A 90 -19.81 10.20 9.39
C TRP A 90 -18.92 10.93 8.38
N LYS A 91 -18.68 12.21 8.68
CA LYS A 91 -17.82 13.13 7.93
C LYS A 91 -17.03 13.95 8.95
N THR A 92 -15.69 13.93 8.83
CA THR A 92 -14.79 14.62 9.76
C THR A 92 -13.91 15.61 9.00
N GLU A 93 -13.92 16.86 9.44
CA GLU A 93 -13.03 17.88 8.89
C GLU A 93 -11.57 17.59 9.26
N ILE A 94 -10.67 17.72 8.28
CA ILE A 94 -9.23 17.52 8.45
C ILE A 94 -8.52 18.82 8.05
N ALA A 95 -7.83 19.42 9.01
CA ALA A 95 -7.08 20.65 8.76
C ALA A 95 -5.97 20.44 7.72
N GLY A 96 -5.72 21.46 6.89
CA GLY A 96 -4.68 21.43 5.86
C GLY A 96 -5.04 20.62 4.63
N ARG A 97 -4.03 20.18 3.87
CA ARG A 97 -4.18 19.38 2.63
C ARG A 97 -3.36 18.11 2.71
N GLY A 98 -3.90 17.01 2.22
CA GLY A 98 -3.20 15.74 2.17
C GLY A 98 -3.81 14.80 1.15
N HIS A 99 -2.98 14.13 0.36
CA HIS A 99 -3.38 13.12 -0.62
C HIS A 99 -3.01 11.70 -0.17
N SER A 100 -2.51 11.54 1.07
CA SER A 100 -2.35 10.21 1.65
C SER A 100 -3.69 9.49 1.66
N SER A 101 -3.72 8.26 1.15
CA SER A 101 -4.92 7.42 1.24
C SER A 101 -5.19 7.04 2.69
N PRO A 102 -6.45 6.83 3.09
CA PRO A 102 -6.76 6.31 4.40
C PRO A 102 -6.12 4.94 4.60
N VAL A 103 -5.56 4.72 5.80
CA VAL A 103 -5.02 3.44 6.25
C VAL A 103 -5.83 2.99 7.45
N VAL A 104 -6.32 1.77 7.43
CA VAL A 104 -7.25 1.27 8.45
C VAL A 104 -6.68 0.05 9.14
N TRP A 105 -6.67 0.08 10.47
CA TRP A 105 -6.35 -1.08 11.29
C TRP A 105 -7.17 -1.07 12.59
N GLY A 106 -7.90 -2.14 12.82
CA GLY A 106 -8.83 -2.23 13.95
C GLY A 106 -9.83 -1.08 13.91
N ARG A 107 -9.92 -0.31 14.98
CA ARG A 107 -10.80 0.86 15.09
C ARG A 107 -10.09 2.18 14.77
N ARG A 108 -8.96 2.17 14.06
CA ARG A 108 -8.21 3.37 13.71
C ARG A 108 -8.14 3.57 12.20
N VAL A 109 -8.35 4.80 11.79
CA VAL A 109 -8.00 5.30 10.46
C VAL A 109 -6.86 6.28 10.61
N PHE A 110 -5.77 6.04 9.90
CA PHE A 110 -4.58 6.90 9.92
C PHE A 110 -4.47 7.71 8.64
N LEU A 111 -4.09 8.97 8.78
CA LEU A 111 -3.86 9.92 7.68
C LEU A 111 -2.64 10.78 7.96
N THR A 112 -2.09 11.38 6.90
CA THR A 112 -1.19 12.54 7.01
C THR A 112 -1.86 13.79 6.45
N THR A 113 -1.47 14.96 6.94
CA THR A 113 -1.88 16.27 6.41
C THR A 113 -0.72 17.25 6.45
N SER A 114 -0.77 18.27 5.60
CA SER A 114 0.19 19.38 5.56
C SER A 114 -0.57 20.69 5.74
N ILE A 115 -0.26 21.41 6.80
CA ILE A 115 -0.87 22.70 7.14
C ILE A 115 0.11 23.80 6.72
N ARG A 116 -0.31 24.63 5.78
CA ARG A 116 0.49 25.77 5.32
C ARG A 116 0.50 26.85 6.39
N GLY A 117 1.70 27.25 6.79
CA GLY A 117 1.96 28.30 7.76
C GLY A 117 2.34 29.62 7.12
N GLU A 118 3.26 30.35 7.77
CA GLU A 118 3.70 31.67 7.35
C GLU A 118 4.57 31.64 6.08
N HIS A 119 4.51 32.71 5.31
CA HIS A 119 5.39 32.95 4.17
C HIS A 119 6.81 33.27 4.65
N VAL A 120 7.82 32.73 3.99
CA VAL A 120 9.26 32.94 4.28
C VAL A 120 9.89 33.70 3.12
N PRO A 121 9.97 35.02 3.17
CA PRO A 121 10.47 35.84 2.07
C PRO A 121 11.89 35.46 1.65
N GLY A 122 12.14 35.39 0.34
CA GLY A 122 13.47 35.08 -0.21
C GLY A 122 13.82 33.59 -0.23
N ARG A 123 13.00 32.74 0.32
CA ARG A 123 13.17 31.29 0.17
C ARG A 123 12.93 30.88 -1.29
N ARG A 124 13.80 30.06 -1.85
CA ARG A 124 13.71 29.54 -3.21
C ARG A 124 13.94 28.04 -3.22
N ALA A 125 13.32 27.36 -4.18
CA ALA A 125 13.59 25.96 -4.47
C ALA A 125 15.05 25.75 -4.91
N PRO A 126 15.59 24.54 -4.79
CA PRO A 126 16.83 24.15 -5.43
C PRO A 126 16.78 24.44 -6.94
N VAL A 127 17.96 24.69 -7.51
CA VAL A 127 18.08 24.82 -8.97
C VAL A 127 18.05 23.41 -9.57
N HIS A 128 17.02 23.16 -10.39
CA HIS A 128 16.84 21.87 -11.04
C HIS A 128 17.49 21.84 -12.43
N PRO A 129 18.13 20.75 -12.84
CA PRO A 129 18.52 20.52 -14.23
C PRO A 129 17.25 20.22 -15.04
N GLY A 130 17.14 20.77 -16.25
CA GLY A 130 16.11 20.38 -17.20
C GLY A 130 16.33 18.97 -17.74
N PHE A 131 15.39 18.48 -18.57
CA PHE A 131 15.54 17.21 -19.27
C PHE A 131 16.77 17.17 -20.21
N ASP A 132 17.25 18.35 -20.62
CA ASP A 132 18.48 18.53 -21.40
C ASP A 132 19.75 18.64 -20.53
N GLY A 133 19.62 18.47 -19.21
CA GLY A 133 20.69 18.57 -18.23
C GLY A 133 21.14 19.99 -17.90
N LYS A 134 20.52 21.03 -18.48
CA LYS A 134 20.88 22.42 -18.18
C LYS A 134 20.24 22.90 -16.88
N PRO A 135 20.97 23.64 -16.04
CA PRO A 135 20.41 24.18 -14.80
C PRO A 135 19.37 25.27 -15.06
N GLY A 136 18.49 25.48 -14.09
CA GLY A 136 17.50 26.55 -14.11
C GLY A 136 16.11 26.14 -14.57
N TYR A 137 15.84 24.83 -14.68
CA TYR A 137 14.48 24.36 -14.92
C TYR A 137 13.58 24.68 -13.74
N VAL A 138 12.42 25.27 -14.02
CA VAL A 138 11.32 25.46 -13.08
C VAL A 138 10.05 24.97 -13.75
N HIS A 139 9.40 23.99 -13.17
CA HIS A 139 8.11 23.57 -13.70
C HIS A 139 7.05 24.66 -13.45
N PRO A 140 6.24 25.04 -14.45
CA PRO A 140 5.28 26.15 -14.32
C PRO A 140 4.22 25.92 -13.22
N ASP A 141 3.98 24.69 -12.84
CA ASP A 141 3.04 24.31 -11.76
C ASP A 141 3.73 24.04 -10.41
N SER A 142 5.05 24.29 -10.27
CA SER A 142 5.77 24.19 -8.99
C SER A 142 5.44 25.37 -8.08
N THR A 143 5.28 25.11 -6.79
CA THR A 143 4.83 26.12 -5.82
C THR A 143 5.21 25.76 -4.37
N ASP A 144 5.14 26.75 -3.49
CA ASP A 144 5.03 26.65 -2.03
C ASP A 144 6.31 26.36 -1.24
N VAL A 145 7.51 26.32 -1.84
CA VAL A 145 8.76 26.19 -1.09
C VAL A 145 9.01 27.37 -0.13
N ASP A 146 8.40 28.51 -0.43
CA ASP A 146 8.50 29.78 0.31
C ASP A 146 7.53 29.91 1.49
N TYR A 147 6.94 28.80 1.92
CA TYR A 147 6.10 28.73 3.11
C TYR A 147 6.63 27.70 4.11
N LYS A 148 6.40 27.95 5.39
CA LYS A 148 6.51 26.90 6.41
C LYS A 148 5.34 25.94 6.30
N TYR A 149 5.56 24.70 6.69
CA TYR A 149 4.55 23.65 6.76
C TYR A 149 4.63 22.88 8.07
N ALA A 150 3.48 22.71 8.72
CA ALA A 150 3.32 21.71 9.75
C ALA A 150 2.82 20.41 9.10
N LEU A 151 3.64 19.36 9.15
CA LEU A 151 3.30 18.02 8.65
C LEU A 151 2.80 17.19 9.80
N GLN A 152 1.57 16.69 9.69
CA GLN A 152 0.90 16.00 10.80
C GLN A 152 0.51 14.57 10.44
N VAL A 153 0.46 13.75 11.48
CA VAL A 153 -0.10 12.39 11.49
C VAL A 153 -1.32 12.38 12.38
N LEU A 154 -2.42 11.82 11.88
CA LEU A 154 -3.69 11.74 12.59
C LEU A 154 -4.13 10.29 12.75
N ALA A 155 -4.77 10.00 13.87
CA ALA A 155 -5.59 8.80 14.06
C ALA A 155 -7.02 9.17 14.37
N ILE A 156 -7.95 8.56 13.64
CA ILE A 156 -9.37 8.81 13.71
C ILE A 156 -10.07 7.50 14.10
N ASP A 157 -11.06 7.56 14.96
CA ASP A 157 -11.87 6.41 15.31
C ASP A 157 -12.76 6.03 14.12
N ALA A 158 -12.61 4.81 13.61
CA ALA A 158 -13.25 4.33 12.39
C ALA A 158 -14.78 4.23 12.50
N ASP A 159 -15.32 4.10 13.72
CA ASP A 159 -16.76 3.97 13.94
C ASP A 159 -17.46 5.32 14.05
N SER A 160 -16.82 6.30 14.70
CA SER A 160 -17.42 7.61 15.03
C SER A 160 -16.86 8.79 14.24
N GLY A 161 -15.73 8.64 13.55
CA GLY A 161 -15.05 9.74 12.89
C GLY A 161 -14.29 10.70 13.82
N ARG A 162 -14.34 10.50 15.13
CA ARG A 162 -13.67 11.38 16.09
C ARG A 162 -12.15 11.28 15.95
N ILE A 163 -11.45 12.42 15.84
CA ILE A 163 -10.00 12.47 15.92
C ILE A 163 -9.57 12.01 17.32
N VAL A 164 -8.80 10.93 17.39
CA VAL A 164 -8.30 10.33 18.64
C VAL A 164 -7.03 11.01 19.08
N TRP A 165 -6.12 11.23 18.13
CA TRP A 165 -4.90 12.00 18.33
C TRP A 165 -4.42 12.60 17.01
N GLU A 166 -3.65 13.66 17.15
CA GLU A 166 -2.93 14.31 16.05
C GLU A 166 -1.52 14.68 16.55
N ARG A 167 -0.51 14.51 15.71
CA ARG A 167 0.90 14.78 16.05
C ARG A 167 1.57 15.54 14.92
N THR A 168 2.19 16.65 15.26
CA THR A 168 3.09 17.37 14.35
C THR A 168 4.41 16.61 14.28
N ALA A 169 4.69 16.02 13.12
CA ALA A 169 5.93 15.31 12.84
C ALA A 169 7.06 16.27 12.47
N TYR A 170 6.74 17.29 11.67
CA TYR A 170 7.68 18.30 11.21
C TYR A 170 7.01 19.67 11.18
N ASP A 171 7.75 20.71 11.54
CA ASP A 171 7.33 22.12 11.39
C ASP A 171 8.53 22.92 10.86
N GLY A 172 8.40 23.45 9.64
CA GLY A 172 9.48 24.16 8.99
C GLY A 172 9.29 24.36 7.49
N VAL A 173 10.34 24.85 6.84
CA VAL A 173 10.38 25.04 5.38
C VAL A 173 10.73 23.73 4.69
N MET A 174 10.06 23.46 3.58
CA MET A 174 10.34 22.27 2.78
C MET A 174 11.62 22.46 1.96
N LEU A 175 12.26 21.34 1.59
CA LEU A 175 13.49 21.35 0.80
C LEU A 175 13.21 21.81 -0.64
N ASP A 176 12.17 21.31 -1.26
CA ASP A 176 11.80 21.48 -2.65
C ASP A 176 10.34 21.93 -2.81
N ASP A 177 10.00 22.52 -3.95
CA ASP A 177 8.63 22.79 -4.35
C ASP A 177 7.81 21.52 -4.52
N ARG A 178 6.52 21.70 -4.64
CA ARG A 178 5.59 20.65 -5.07
C ARG A 178 4.77 21.09 -6.26
N HIS A 179 4.28 20.17 -7.05
CA HIS A 179 3.28 20.46 -8.07
C HIS A 179 1.99 20.98 -7.40
N ARG A 180 1.31 21.99 -7.99
CA ARG A 180 0.08 22.59 -7.42
C ARG A 180 -1.02 21.57 -7.10
N LYS A 181 -1.09 20.46 -7.86
CA LYS A 181 -2.01 19.34 -7.59
C LYS A 181 -1.45 18.33 -6.57
N ASN A 182 -0.22 18.49 -6.06
CA ASN A 182 0.37 17.62 -5.06
C ASN A 182 0.34 18.26 -3.67
N THR A 183 0.65 17.52 -2.63
CA THR A 183 0.81 18.00 -1.25
C THR A 183 2.08 17.42 -0.63
N TYR A 184 2.63 18.06 0.39
CA TYR A 184 3.75 17.49 1.16
C TYR A 184 3.34 16.29 2.04
N ALA A 185 2.03 15.97 2.10
CA ALA A 185 1.44 14.83 2.78
C ALA A 185 0.75 13.88 1.80
N SER A 186 1.44 13.52 0.70
CA SER A 186 0.90 12.60 -0.31
C SER A 186 1.33 11.14 -0.12
N SER A 187 2.45 10.90 0.56
CA SER A 187 2.85 9.53 0.94
C SER A 187 1.84 8.94 1.92
N THR A 188 1.38 7.73 1.64
CA THR A 188 0.43 7.01 2.48
C THR A 188 1.16 6.28 3.59
N ILE A 189 0.60 6.29 4.78
CA ILE A 189 1.08 5.57 5.97
C ILE A 189 1.14 4.07 5.70
N ALA A 190 2.06 3.37 6.39
CA ALA A 190 2.01 1.94 6.59
C ALA A 190 1.86 1.60 8.08
N THR A 191 1.14 0.53 8.41
CA THR A 191 0.99 0.05 9.80
C THR A 191 0.93 -1.47 9.86
N ASP A 192 1.37 -2.02 10.98
CA ASP A 192 1.20 -3.43 11.35
C ASP A 192 0.20 -3.62 12.49
N GLY A 193 -0.53 -2.54 12.85
CA GLY A 193 -1.47 -2.51 13.97
C GLY A 193 -0.83 -2.27 15.33
N THR A 194 0.49 -2.20 15.40
CA THR A 194 1.26 -1.82 16.61
C THR A 194 1.98 -0.50 16.40
N LEU A 195 2.59 -0.34 15.24
CA LEU A 195 3.37 0.84 14.85
C LEU A 195 2.79 1.46 13.57
N VAL A 196 2.94 2.78 13.47
CA VAL A 196 2.43 3.63 12.39
C VAL A 196 3.61 4.37 11.79
N TYR A 197 3.85 4.21 10.48
CA TYR A 197 5.00 4.76 9.79
C TYR A 197 4.55 5.82 8.79
N ALA A 198 4.93 7.07 9.03
CA ALA A 198 4.63 8.21 8.18
C ALA A 198 5.91 8.72 7.51
N PHE A 199 5.90 8.85 6.18
CA PHE A 199 7.02 9.31 5.39
C PHE A 199 6.72 10.66 4.74
N PHE A 200 7.59 11.64 4.95
CA PHE A 200 7.49 12.99 4.40
C PHE A 200 8.71 13.36 3.55
N GLU A 201 9.27 12.36 2.85
CA GLU A 201 10.46 12.48 2.00
C GLU A 201 11.61 13.21 2.72
N SER A 202 12.05 14.37 2.22
CA SER A 202 13.17 15.13 2.80
C SER A 202 12.92 15.59 4.24
N ALA A 203 11.65 15.71 4.68
CA ALA A 203 11.32 16.05 6.07
C ALA A 203 11.44 14.85 7.02
N GLY A 204 11.62 13.62 6.49
CA GLY A 204 11.95 12.44 7.27
C GLY A 204 10.88 11.36 7.31
N LEU A 205 11.24 10.30 8.01
CA LEU A 205 10.43 9.12 8.29
C LEU A 205 10.20 9.03 9.79
N TYR A 206 8.95 8.91 10.19
CA TYR A 206 8.49 8.95 11.58
C TYR A 206 7.74 7.67 11.94
N CYS A 207 7.99 7.14 13.13
CA CYS A 207 7.30 5.99 13.68
C CYS A 207 6.61 6.36 14.99
N TYR A 208 5.33 6.10 15.06
CA TYR A 208 4.52 6.22 16.26
C TYR A 208 3.96 4.86 16.66
N ASP A 209 3.59 4.69 17.93
CA ASP A 209 2.66 3.61 18.28
C ASP A 209 1.23 4.01 17.88
N VAL A 210 0.30 3.06 17.96
CA VAL A 210 -1.12 3.29 17.61
C VAL A 210 -1.82 4.32 18.49
N ASP A 211 -1.25 4.66 19.64
CA ASP A 211 -1.74 5.67 20.58
C ASP A 211 -1.08 7.04 20.36
N GLY A 212 -0.20 7.17 19.36
CA GLY A 212 0.40 8.42 18.94
C GLY A 212 1.66 8.83 19.72
N THR A 213 2.32 7.89 20.43
CA THR A 213 3.62 8.14 21.04
C THR A 213 4.72 7.97 20.00
N LEU A 214 5.53 9.00 19.78
CA LEU A 214 6.70 8.91 18.90
C LEU A 214 7.71 7.89 19.44
N LYS A 215 8.07 6.91 18.64
CA LYS A 215 9.07 5.88 18.95
C LYS A 215 10.44 6.25 18.43
N TRP A 216 10.49 6.67 17.17
CA TRP A 216 11.70 7.14 16.53
C TRP A 216 11.38 7.99 15.31
N HIS A 217 12.34 8.78 14.87
CA HIS A 217 12.35 9.41 13.56
C HIS A 217 13.75 9.30 12.96
N THR A 218 13.84 9.31 11.63
CA THR A 218 15.11 9.27 10.91
C THR A 218 15.00 10.02 9.59
N SER A 219 16.12 10.61 9.15
CA SER A 219 16.24 11.18 7.81
C SER A 219 16.79 10.13 6.84
N LEU A 220 16.22 10.04 5.66
CA LEU A 220 16.75 9.22 4.56
C LEU A 220 17.65 10.02 3.61
N GLY A 221 17.93 11.27 3.95
CA GLY A 221 18.67 12.24 3.16
C GLY A 221 17.75 13.18 2.37
N PRO A 222 18.33 14.11 1.62
CA PRO A 222 17.57 14.99 0.73
C PRO A 222 16.96 14.18 -0.41
N ILE A 223 15.67 14.42 -0.71
CA ILE A 223 14.97 13.85 -1.85
C ILE A 223 14.37 14.99 -2.65
N VAL A 224 14.84 15.13 -3.89
CA VAL A 224 14.48 16.22 -4.79
C VAL A 224 13.90 15.64 -6.09
N LYS A 225 12.74 16.16 -6.50
CA LYS A 225 11.98 15.66 -7.66
C LYS A 225 11.54 16.78 -8.61
N ALA A 226 12.41 17.77 -8.84
CA ALA A 226 12.17 18.89 -9.74
C ALA A 226 10.89 19.67 -9.42
N GLY A 227 10.62 19.93 -8.16
CA GLY A 227 9.45 20.68 -7.74
C GLY A 227 8.11 19.96 -7.94
N MET A 228 8.13 18.61 -8.03
CA MET A 228 6.90 17.82 -8.20
C MET A 228 6.32 17.30 -6.88
N GLY A 229 7.11 17.27 -5.82
CA GLY A 229 6.73 16.80 -4.48
C GLY A 229 6.63 15.28 -4.32
N PRO A 230 6.19 14.83 -3.13
CA PRO A 230 6.21 13.42 -2.71
C PRO A 230 5.18 12.54 -3.42
N GLY A 231 5.39 11.22 -3.34
CA GLY A 231 4.46 10.24 -3.90
C GLY A 231 4.68 8.80 -3.44
N THR A 232 5.93 8.37 -3.26
CA THR A 232 6.21 7.00 -2.80
C THR A 232 5.76 6.80 -1.35
N SER A 233 5.32 5.59 -1.02
CA SER A 233 4.87 5.21 0.32
C SER A 233 5.73 4.09 0.90
N PRO A 234 5.89 4.01 2.23
CA PRO A 234 6.59 2.91 2.87
C PRO A 234 5.82 1.60 2.73
N ILE A 235 6.56 0.49 2.62
CA ILE A 235 6.01 -0.87 2.69
C ILE A 235 6.71 -1.67 3.78
N ILE A 236 5.97 -2.56 4.43
CA ILE A 236 6.50 -3.42 5.49
C ILE A 236 6.86 -4.78 4.91
N PHE A 237 8.09 -5.23 5.19
CA PHE A 237 8.53 -6.59 4.95
C PHE A 237 9.23 -7.14 6.18
N GLU A 238 8.59 -8.06 6.89
CA GLU A 238 9.11 -8.65 8.13
C GLU A 238 9.56 -7.59 9.14
N ARG A 239 10.88 -7.52 9.42
CA ARG A 239 11.49 -6.54 10.31
C ARG A 239 11.82 -5.21 9.62
N LEU A 240 11.64 -5.11 8.32
CA LEU A 240 12.06 -3.97 7.51
C LEU A 240 10.89 -3.09 7.12
N LEU A 241 11.17 -1.79 7.03
CA LEU A 241 10.37 -0.80 6.35
C LEU A 241 11.16 -0.33 5.12
N ILE A 242 10.60 -0.50 3.93
CA ILE A 242 11.30 -0.28 2.66
C ILE A 242 10.69 0.90 1.91
N LEU A 243 11.54 1.76 1.35
CA LEU A 243 11.17 2.97 0.63
C LEU A 243 11.98 3.11 -0.67
N GLN A 244 11.32 3.59 -1.72
CA GLN A 244 11.95 3.95 -2.99
C GLN A 244 12.21 5.47 -3.00
N CYS A 245 13.48 5.87 -2.87
CA CYS A 245 13.93 7.25 -2.76
C CYS A 245 14.66 7.66 -4.04
N ASP A 246 13.97 7.64 -5.19
CA ASP A 246 14.55 8.03 -6.46
C ASP A 246 14.67 9.57 -6.56
N GLN A 247 15.83 10.03 -7.01
CA GLN A 247 16.20 11.43 -7.16
C GLN A 247 15.90 11.94 -8.57
N GLU A 248 15.93 13.26 -8.73
CA GLU A 248 15.58 13.94 -9.99
C GLU A 248 16.30 13.41 -11.23
N MET A 249 17.63 13.31 -11.18
CA MET A 249 18.46 12.89 -12.30
C MET A 249 19.06 11.50 -12.14
N GLY A 250 18.64 10.75 -11.13
CA GLY A 250 19.11 9.40 -10.86
C GLY A 250 20.32 9.32 -9.96
N GLU A 251 21.18 10.33 -9.91
CA GLU A 251 22.27 10.40 -8.96
C GLU A 251 21.73 10.49 -7.53
N GLY A 252 22.19 9.61 -6.64
CA GLY A 252 21.70 9.51 -5.27
C GLY A 252 20.37 8.77 -5.13
N SER A 253 19.77 8.31 -6.23
CA SER A 253 18.58 7.44 -6.17
C SER A 253 18.87 6.15 -5.44
N ALA A 254 17.97 5.71 -4.58
CA ALA A 254 18.18 4.51 -3.78
C ALA A 254 16.86 3.80 -3.43
N LEU A 255 16.95 2.49 -3.23
CA LEU A 255 16.06 1.78 -2.31
C LEU A 255 16.69 1.76 -0.92
N VAL A 256 15.91 2.06 0.09
CA VAL A 256 16.35 2.12 1.48
C VAL A 256 15.46 1.23 2.33
N ALA A 257 16.07 0.37 3.14
CA ALA A 257 15.37 -0.35 4.18
C ALA A 257 15.88 0.06 5.55
N VAL A 258 14.97 0.32 6.45
CA VAL A 258 15.26 0.57 7.86
C VAL A 258 14.65 -0.51 8.73
N ASP A 259 15.29 -0.82 9.85
CA ASP A 259 14.68 -1.62 10.90
C ASP A 259 13.47 -0.88 11.44
N ARG A 260 12.29 -1.45 11.29
CA ARG A 260 11.02 -0.78 11.60
C ARG A 260 10.79 -0.50 13.08
N PHE A 261 11.54 -1.13 13.97
CA PHE A 261 11.45 -0.90 15.41
C PHE A 261 12.40 0.18 15.91
N THR A 262 13.50 0.42 15.19
CA THR A 262 14.55 1.34 15.64
C THR A 262 14.82 2.52 14.70
N GLY A 263 14.33 2.47 13.46
CA GLY A 263 14.60 3.47 12.42
C GLY A 263 16.03 3.43 11.87
N LYS A 264 16.88 2.49 12.32
CA LYS A 264 18.25 2.35 11.82
C LYS A 264 18.26 1.76 10.42
N GLU A 265 19.08 2.32 9.54
CA GLU A 265 19.26 1.78 8.19
C GLU A 265 19.80 0.35 8.27
N ALA A 266 19.09 -0.59 7.63
CA ALA A 266 19.49 -1.98 7.51
C ALA A 266 20.29 -2.23 6.22
N TRP A 267 19.82 -1.64 5.12
CA TRP A 267 20.52 -1.64 3.86
C TRP A 267 20.07 -0.48 2.96
N ARG A 268 20.98 -0.07 2.07
CA ARG A 268 20.73 0.93 1.03
C ARG A 268 21.33 0.43 -0.28
N VAL A 269 20.57 0.48 -1.36
CA VAL A 269 21.00 0.08 -2.69
C VAL A 269 20.85 1.26 -3.64
N ALA A 270 21.96 1.68 -4.23
CA ALA A 270 21.95 2.72 -5.25
C ALA A 270 21.17 2.27 -6.49
N ARG A 271 20.41 3.19 -7.06
CA ARG A 271 19.65 3.01 -8.29
C ARG A 271 20.08 4.06 -9.30
N SER A 272 20.06 3.70 -10.59
CA SER A 272 20.32 4.64 -11.68
C SER A 272 19.04 5.22 -12.29
N ASN A 273 17.88 5.00 -11.65
CA ASN A 273 16.61 5.50 -12.12
C ASN A 273 16.42 6.98 -11.73
N ARG A 274 15.99 7.79 -12.69
CA ARG A 274 15.52 9.15 -12.43
C ARG A 274 14.25 9.11 -11.59
N ARG A 275 13.85 10.29 -11.08
CA ARG A 275 12.69 10.47 -10.20
C ARG A 275 11.52 9.55 -10.54
N SER A 276 10.99 8.92 -9.51
CA SER A 276 9.78 8.13 -9.57
C SER A 276 8.90 8.44 -8.36
N TRP A 277 7.63 8.10 -8.47
CA TRP A 277 6.63 8.23 -7.39
C TRP A 277 5.98 6.90 -7.06
N ALA A 278 6.34 5.85 -7.78
CA ALA A 278 5.82 4.52 -7.56
C ALA A 278 6.19 3.98 -6.17
N THR A 279 5.24 3.36 -5.51
CA THR A 279 5.50 2.57 -4.32
C THR A 279 5.92 1.18 -4.76
N PRO A 280 7.05 0.64 -4.26
CA PRO A 280 7.46 -0.72 -4.58
C PRO A 280 6.51 -1.75 -4.00
N MET A 281 6.57 -3.00 -4.49
CA MET A 281 5.71 -4.06 -3.98
C MET A 281 6.47 -5.35 -3.69
N ILE A 282 5.97 -6.12 -2.73
CA ILE A 282 6.47 -7.46 -2.41
C ILE A 282 5.69 -8.49 -3.22
N VAL A 283 6.40 -9.34 -3.94
CA VAL A 283 5.83 -10.48 -4.69
C VAL A 283 6.40 -11.78 -4.14
N ARG A 284 5.52 -12.71 -3.79
CA ARG A 284 5.91 -14.04 -3.32
C ARG A 284 5.85 -15.01 -4.48
N THR A 285 6.96 -15.69 -4.76
CA THR A 285 7.04 -16.76 -5.74
C THR A 285 7.25 -18.09 -5.02
N PRO A 286 7.05 -19.25 -5.67
CA PRO A 286 7.34 -20.54 -5.04
C PRO A 286 8.81 -20.74 -4.62
N ARG A 287 9.72 -19.95 -5.22
CA ARG A 287 11.17 -20.07 -5.00
C ARG A 287 11.73 -19.05 -4.02
N ARG A 288 11.16 -17.83 -3.99
CA ARG A 288 11.69 -16.71 -3.19
C ARG A 288 10.69 -15.55 -3.12
N VAL A 289 10.99 -14.61 -2.26
CA VAL A 289 10.29 -13.32 -2.22
C VAL A 289 11.07 -12.30 -3.05
N GLU A 290 10.38 -11.46 -3.80
CA GLU A 290 10.94 -10.41 -4.65
C GLU A 290 10.34 -9.06 -4.28
N LEU A 291 11.18 -8.04 -4.18
CA LEU A 291 10.79 -6.63 -4.05
C LEU A 291 10.88 -6.00 -5.43
N ILE A 292 9.75 -5.60 -5.98
CA ILE A 292 9.67 -5.00 -7.32
C ILE A 292 9.66 -3.49 -7.20
N ALA A 293 10.63 -2.84 -7.83
CA ALA A 293 10.72 -1.40 -7.93
C ALA A 293 10.66 -0.95 -9.39
N SER A 294 9.59 -0.23 -9.75
CA SER A 294 9.42 0.36 -11.07
C SER A 294 10.25 1.62 -11.23
N GLY A 295 10.83 1.84 -12.40
CA GLY A 295 11.62 3.01 -12.72
C GLY A 295 11.58 3.35 -14.22
N ALA A 296 11.99 4.56 -14.57
CA ALA A 296 12.02 5.03 -15.95
C ALA A 296 13.03 4.23 -16.78
N GLU A 297 14.22 4.01 -16.26
CA GLU A 297 15.33 3.32 -16.93
C GLU A 297 15.25 1.81 -16.76
N SER A 298 14.75 1.33 -15.61
CA SER A 298 14.64 -0.10 -15.34
C SER A 298 13.55 -0.43 -14.34
N VAL A 299 12.90 -1.57 -14.54
CA VAL A 299 12.12 -2.29 -13.54
C VAL A 299 13.03 -3.33 -12.92
N VAL A 300 13.22 -3.29 -11.63
CA VAL A 300 14.20 -4.16 -10.95
C VAL A 300 13.54 -4.93 -9.83
N ALA A 301 13.86 -6.22 -9.76
CA ALA A 301 13.52 -7.07 -8.62
C ALA A 301 14.73 -7.22 -7.71
N TYR A 302 14.50 -7.08 -6.41
CA TYR A 302 15.50 -7.23 -5.38
C TYR A 302 15.09 -8.30 -4.37
N ASP A 303 16.05 -8.86 -3.69
CA ASP A 303 15.83 -9.59 -2.45
C ASP A 303 15.45 -8.57 -1.36
N PRO A 304 14.23 -8.61 -0.81
CA PRO A 304 13.80 -7.60 0.14
C PRO A 304 14.55 -7.64 1.48
N ALA A 305 15.15 -8.77 1.84
CA ALA A 305 15.91 -8.88 3.09
C ALA A 305 17.29 -8.22 3.01
N THR A 306 17.90 -8.19 1.81
CA THR A 306 19.29 -7.78 1.63
C THR A 306 19.50 -6.60 0.67
N GLY A 307 18.47 -6.27 -0.13
CA GLY A 307 18.57 -5.28 -1.22
C GLY A 307 19.34 -5.81 -2.45
N LYS A 308 19.78 -7.06 -2.46
CA LYS A 308 20.50 -7.63 -3.60
C LYS A 308 19.60 -7.69 -4.83
N GLU A 309 20.09 -7.18 -5.96
CA GLU A 309 19.38 -7.30 -7.24
C GLU A 309 19.28 -8.77 -7.66
N LEU A 310 18.10 -9.17 -8.09
CA LEU A 310 17.78 -10.52 -8.57
C LEU A 310 17.67 -10.57 -10.09
N TRP A 311 16.90 -9.61 -10.66
CA TRP A 311 16.76 -9.43 -12.09
C TRP A 311 16.37 -7.99 -12.39
N ARG A 312 16.60 -7.58 -13.65
CA ARG A 312 16.11 -6.32 -14.20
C ARG A 312 15.48 -6.51 -15.57
N ALA A 313 14.56 -5.61 -15.92
CA ALA A 313 14.03 -5.44 -17.26
C ALA A 313 14.13 -3.97 -17.67
N GLY A 314 13.98 -3.67 -18.96
CA GLY A 314 13.86 -2.29 -19.44
C GLY A 314 12.75 -1.55 -18.72
N GLY A 315 12.94 -0.28 -18.42
CA GLY A 315 12.02 0.56 -17.71
C GLY A 315 10.85 1.06 -18.57
N VAL A 316 10.02 1.88 -17.97
CA VAL A 316 8.82 2.40 -18.63
C VAL A 316 9.06 3.70 -19.41
N GLU A 317 10.30 4.18 -19.50
CA GLU A 317 10.79 5.30 -20.31
C GLU A 317 10.16 6.67 -19.99
N SER A 318 9.39 6.81 -18.96
CA SER A 318 8.69 8.03 -18.61
C SER A 318 8.58 8.14 -17.09
N HIS A 319 7.80 9.09 -16.61
CA HIS A 319 7.55 9.27 -15.18
C HIS A 319 6.85 8.04 -14.60
N PRO A 320 7.53 7.19 -13.82
CA PRO A 320 6.91 6.02 -13.19
C PRO A 320 6.16 6.45 -11.94
N ILE A 321 4.93 6.97 -12.13
CA ILE A 321 4.02 7.35 -11.05
C ILE A 321 3.21 6.12 -10.60
N PRO A 322 2.62 5.32 -11.52
CA PRO A 322 1.83 4.16 -11.13
C PRO A 322 2.66 3.11 -10.40
N SER A 323 2.15 2.63 -9.28
CA SER A 323 2.72 1.49 -8.57
C SER A 323 2.46 0.19 -9.32
N PRO A 324 3.38 -0.78 -9.32
CA PRO A 324 3.18 -2.09 -9.92
C PRO A 324 2.04 -2.86 -9.25
N VAL A 325 1.45 -3.81 -9.97
CA VAL A 325 0.55 -4.83 -9.43
C VAL A 325 1.02 -6.22 -9.88
N ALA A 326 0.68 -7.27 -9.15
CA ALA A 326 1.16 -8.61 -9.44
C ALA A 326 0.07 -9.69 -9.34
N GLY A 327 0.18 -10.70 -10.17
CA GLY A 327 -0.64 -11.91 -10.18
C GLY A 327 -0.29 -12.79 -11.37
N HIS A 328 -0.84 -13.99 -11.42
CA HIS A 328 -0.60 -14.95 -12.52
C HIS A 328 0.89 -15.26 -12.76
N GLY A 329 1.75 -15.15 -11.73
CA GLY A 329 3.20 -15.33 -11.86
C GLY A 329 3.91 -14.18 -12.59
N MET A 330 3.27 -13.02 -12.68
CA MET A 330 3.79 -11.82 -13.35
C MET A 330 3.64 -10.58 -12.49
N VAL A 331 4.45 -9.57 -12.79
CA VAL A 331 4.27 -8.20 -12.35
C VAL A 331 3.91 -7.33 -13.55
N PHE A 332 2.98 -6.38 -13.33
CA PHE A 332 2.51 -5.45 -14.33
C PHE A 332 2.96 -4.05 -13.94
N VAL A 333 3.68 -3.39 -14.84
CA VAL A 333 4.19 -2.02 -14.68
C VAL A 333 3.71 -1.14 -15.81
N THR A 334 3.47 0.13 -15.55
CA THR A 334 2.93 1.05 -16.55
C THR A 334 3.44 2.47 -16.36
N ALA A 335 3.47 3.24 -17.45
CA ALA A 335 3.55 4.68 -17.47
C ALA A 335 2.72 5.22 -18.64
N GLY A 336 2.22 6.44 -18.51
CA GLY A 336 1.27 7.01 -19.48
C GLY A 336 1.51 8.47 -19.84
N SER A 337 2.66 9.06 -19.42
CA SER A 337 3.01 10.44 -19.74
C SER A 337 3.45 10.59 -21.21
N GLN A 338 4.74 10.80 -21.46
CA GLN A 338 5.31 10.96 -22.81
C GLN A 338 5.35 9.63 -23.55
N ALA A 339 5.88 8.58 -22.91
CA ALA A 339 5.84 7.22 -23.44
C ALA A 339 4.66 6.47 -22.79
N LYS A 340 3.86 5.82 -23.66
CA LYS A 340 2.79 4.93 -23.22
C LYS A 340 3.34 3.53 -23.16
N ARG A 341 3.47 2.96 -21.97
CA ARG A 341 4.08 1.64 -21.72
C ARG A 341 3.28 0.89 -20.67
N ALA A 342 3.01 -0.36 -20.96
CA ALA A 342 2.61 -1.37 -19.99
C ALA A 342 3.32 -2.67 -20.33
N TYR A 343 3.92 -3.31 -19.33
CA TYR A 343 4.64 -4.56 -19.47
C TYR A 343 4.11 -5.58 -18.48
N ALA A 344 3.98 -6.83 -18.92
CA ALA A 344 3.88 -7.99 -18.04
C ALA A 344 5.22 -8.71 -18.02
N ILE A 345 5.81 -8.82 -16.84
CA ILE A 345 7.11 -9.45 -16.65
C ILE A 345 6.93 -10.65 -15.71
N ARG A 346 7.32 -11.86 -16.16
CA ARG A 346 7.28 -13.06 -15.32
C ARG A 346 8.29 -12.93 -14.20
N VAL A 347 7.84 -13.18 -12.97
CA VAL A 347 8.71 -13.15 -11.78
C VAL A 347 9.56 -14.42 -11.69
N GLY A 348 10.61 -14.42 -10.86
CA GLY A 348 11.51 -15.56 -10.68
C GLY A 348 12.70 -15.58 -11.67
N GLY A 349 12.87 -14.52 -12.46
CA GLY A 349 13.99 -14.36 -13.39
C GLY A 349 15.36 -14.18 -12.70
N THR A 350 16.43 -14.08 -13.49
CA THR A 350 17.79 -13.79 -13.02
C THR A 350 18.52 -12.95 -14.08
N GLY A 351 19.27 -11.93 -13.64
CA GLY A 351 20.02 -11.05 -14.53
C GLY A 351 19.13 -10.14 -15.38
N ASP A 352 19.59 -9.74 -16.55
CA ASP A 352 18.83 -8.89 -17.46
C ASP A 352 17.84 -9.72 -18.29
N VAL A 353 16.53 -9.47 -18.08
CA VAL A 353 15.44 -10.18 -18.74
C VAL A 353 14.75 -9.35 -19.83
N THR A 354 15.27 -8.17 -20.17
CA THR A 354 14.65 -7.18 -21.07
C THR A 354 14.19 -7.78 -22.41
N ASN A 355 15.03 -8.61 -23.02
CA ASN A 355 14.82 -9.21 -24.33
C ASN A 355 14.64 -10.72 -24.26
N THR A 356 14.06 -11.21 -23.17
CA THR A 356 13.78 -12.63 -22.95
C THR A 356 12.28 -12.92 -22.96
N PRO A 357 11.85 -14.18 -23.08
CA PRO A 357 10.43 -14.56 -22.94
C PRO A 357 9.83 -14.29 -21.54
N LEU A 358 10.64 -13.81 -20.56
CA LEU A 358 10.15 -13.37 -19.28
C LEU A 358 9.38 -12.05 -19.39
N VAL A 359 9.67 -11.20 -20.37
CA VAL A 359 8.76 -10.11 -20.77
C VAL A 359 7.65 -10.72 -21.62
N ALA A 360 6.56 -11.10 -20.97
CA ALA A 360 5.48 -11.90 -21.55
C ALA A 360 4.73 -11.17 -22.66
N TRP A 361 4.43 -9.88 -22.42
CA TRP A 361 3.81 -9.00 -23.41
C TRP A 361 4.07 -7.53 -23.10
N LYS A 362 3.87 -6.69 -24.11
CA LYS A 362 3.96 -5.22 -24.06
C LYS A 362 2.72 -4.61 -24.68
N TYR A 363 2.25 -3.50 -24.10
CA TYR A 363 1.12 -2.73 -24.59
C TYR A 363 1.45 -1.23 -24.56
N ALA A 364 1.03 -0.47 -25.58
CA ALA A 364 1.48 0.91 -25.80
C ALA A 364 0.35 1.92 -26.06
N LYS A 365 -0.89 1.59 -25.69
CA LYS A 365 -2.06 2.47 -25.82
C LYS A 365 -2.79 2.56 -24.50
N GLY A 366 -3.53 3.67 -24.26
CA GLY A 366 -4.44 3.79 -23.12
C GLY A 366 -3.84 3.44 -21.75
N THR A 367 -2.53 3.65 -21.56
CA THR A 367 -1.82 3.27 -20.34
C THR A 367 -2.04 4.28 -19.24
N ALA A 368 -2.02 3.81 -18.00
CA ALA A 368 -2.16 4.64 -16.82
C ALA A 368 -0.99 5.64 -16.66
N TYR A 369 -1.31 6.91 -16.34
CA TYR A 369 -0.30 7.94 -16.10
C TYR A 369 -0.12 8.23 -14.60
N VAL A 370 -1.18 8.68 -13.91
CA VAL A 370 -1.15 8.92 -12.46
C VAL A 370 -1.79 7.77 -11.70
N PRO A 371 -3.03 7.34 -12.04
CA PRO A 371 -3.63 6.20 -11.36
C PRO A 371 -2.83 4.92 -11.58
N SER A 372 -2.65 4.11 -10.55
CA SER A 372 -2.03 2.79 -10.68
C SER A 372 -3.00 1.80 -11.37
N PRO A 373 -2.49 0.82 -12.12
CA PRO A 373 -3.32 -0.23 -12.70
C PRO A 373 -3.99 -1.07 -11.61
N ILE A 374 -5.03 -1.81 -11.96
CA ILE A 374 -5.61 -2.79 -11.07
C ILE A 374 -5.75 -4.14 -11.75
N LEU A 375 -5.23 -5.17 -11.07
CA LEU A 375 -5.41 -6.56 -11.48
C LEU A 375 -6.56 -7.15 -10.66
N HIS A 376 -7.61 -7.59 -11.36
CA HIS A 376 -8.75 -8.22 -10.72
C HIS A 376 -9.19 -9.47 -11.48
N GLY A 377 -9.08 -10.62 -10.81
CA GLY A 377 -9.30 -11.91 -11.45
C GLY A 377 -8.36 -12.10 -12.66
N ARG A 378 -8.94 -12.36 -13.84
CA ARG A 378 -8.22 -12.56 -15.09
C ARG A 378 -7.77 -11.25 -15.76
N TYR A 379 -8.30 -10.10 -15.34
CA TYR A 379 -8.20 -8.87 -16.12
C TYR A 379 -7.28 -7.84 -15.46
N LEU A 380 -6.48 -7.18 -16.29
CA LEU A 380 -5.71 -5.98 -15.95
C LEU A 380 -6.42 -4.76 -16.50
N TYR A 381 -6.72 -3.81 -15.63
CA TYR A 381 -7.36 -2.54 -16.01
C TYR A 381 -6.36 -1.40 -15.89
N LEU A 382 -6.29 -0.62 -16.97
CA LEU A 382 -5.46 0.56 -17.10
C LEU A 382 -6.38 1.78 -17.23
N MET A 383 -6.29 2.72 -16.31
CA MET A 383 -7.07 3.95 -16.36
C MET A 383 -6.16 5.14 -16.64
N THR A 384 -6.45 5.89 -17.69
CA THR A 384 -5.77 7.15 -17.94
C THR A 384 -6.23 8.23 -16.94
N ASP A 385 -5.42 9.28 -16.78
CA ASP A 385 -5.80 10.48 -16.02
C ASP A 385 -7.04 11.22 -16.55
N LYS A 386 -7.47 10.88 -17.79
CA LYS A 386 -8.67 11.43 -18.44
C LYS A 386 -9.87 10.48 -18.40
N GLY A 387 -9.83 9.46 -17.54
CA GLY A 387 -10.96 8.55 -17.31
C GLY A 387 -11.24 7.56 -18.46
N LEU A 388 -10.26 7.29 -19.29
CA LEU A 388 -10.38 6.21 -20.28
C LEU A 388 -9.89 4.90 -19.66
N LEU A 389 -10.77 3.92 -19.57
CA LEU A 389 -10.48 2.60 -19.03
C LEU A 389 -10.19 1.61 -20.16
N THR A 390 -9.08 0.90 -20.07
CA THR A 390 -8.69 -0.21 -20.95
C THR A 390 -8.63 -1.48 -20.13
N CYS A 391 -9.20 -2.56 -20.65
CA CYS A 391 -9.17 -3.90 -20.06
C CYS A 391 -8.37 -4.85 -20.92
N LEU A 392 -7.39 -5.51 -20.33
CA LEU A 392 -6.55 -6.53 -20.97
C LEU A 392 -6.75 -7.87 -20.25
N ASP A 393 -6.68 -8.97 -21.00
CA ASP A 393 -6.37 -10.26 -20.38
C ASP A 393 -4.96 -10.19 -19.79
N ALA A 394 -4.84 -10.39 -18.49
CA ALA A 394 -3.57 -10.20 -17.80
C ALA A 394 -2.50 -11.20 -18.24
N VAL A 395 -2.88 -12.40 -18.66
CA VAL A 395 -1.94 -13.47 -19.03
C VAL A 395 -1.42 -13.29 -20.46
N THR A 396 -2.32 -12.93 -21.40
CA THR A 396 -1.99 -12.84 -22.82
C THR A 396 -1.68 -11.43 -23.30
N GLY A 397 -2.14 -10.40 -22.58
CA GLY A 397 -2.09 -9.00 -23.03
C GLY A 397 -3.15 -8.65 -24.08
N GLU A 398 -4.07 -9.58 -24.37
CA GLU A 398 -5.15 -9.38 -25.36
C GLU A 398 -6.14 -8.33 -24.85
N VAL A 399 -6.45 -7.38 -25.71
CA VAL A 399 -7.39 -6.30 -25.40
C VAL A 399 -8.82 -6.85 -25.36
N GLN A 400 -9.50 -6.68 -24.24
CA GLN A 400 -10.92 -6.99 -24.12
C GLN A 400 -11.78 -5.78 -24.53
N TYR A 401 -11.40 -4.59 -24.06
CA TYR A 401 -11.93 -3.33 -24.56
C TYR A 401 -10.93 -2.19 -24.34
N GLU A 402 -11.02 -1.15 -25.18
CA GLU A 402 -10.25 0.11 -25.07
C GLU A 402 -11.21 1.31 -24.99
N GLY A 403 -10.81 2.33 -24.25
CA GLY A 403 -11.47 3.64 -24.23
C GLY A 403 -12.84 3.63 -23.58
N GLY A 404 -13.10 2.70 -22.67
CA GLY A 404 -14.29 2.73 -21.81
C GLY A 404 -14.37 4.07 -21.07
N ARG A 405 -15.50 4.80 -21.21
CA ARG A 405 -15.67 6.14 -20.64
C ARG A 405 -16.58 6.10 -19.42
N VAL A 406 -16.31 7.00 -18.49
CA VAL A 406 -17.28 7.37 -17.45
C VAL A 406 -18.34 8.30 -18.05
N PRO A 407 -19.56 8.39 -17.45
CA PRO A 407 -20.69 9.13 -18.04
C PRO A 407 -20.47 10.63 -18.23
N VAL A 408 -19.55 11.22 -17.48
CA VAL A 408 -19.21 12.66 -17.53
C VAL A 408 -17.71 12.85 -17.76
N PRO A 409 -17.25 13.92 -18.39
CA PRO A 409 -15.85 14.25 -18.46
C PRO A 409 -15.25 14.42 -17.05
N ALA A 410 -14.18 13.70 -16.77
CA ALA A 410 -13.54 13.73 -15.46
C ALA A 410 -12.03 13.51 -15.57
N THR A 411 -11.30 13.98 -14.56
CA THR A 411 -9.86 13.73 -14.38
C THR A 411 -9.63 12.86 -13.14
N PHE A 412 -8.55 12.07 -13.16
CA PHE A 412 -8.29 11.06 -12.14
C PHE A 412 -6.85 11.11 -11.66
N THR A 413 -6.69 11.29 -10.35
CA THR A 413 -5.44 11.10 -9.61
C THR A 413 -5.51 9.85 -8.74
N ALA A 414 -6.67 9.60 -8.12
CA ALA A 414 -6.94 8.41 -7.32
C ALA A 414 -6.81 7.12 -8.14
N SER A 415 -6.14 6.13 -7.58
CA SER A 415 -6.04 4.80 -8.20
C SER A 415 -7.33 4.01 -8.00
N PRO A 416 -7.76 3.22 -9.01
CA PRO A 416 -8.90 2.33 -8.86
C PRO A 416 -8.74 1.32 -7.73
N ILE A 417 -9.85 0.94 -7.11
CA ILE A 417 -9.93 -0.22 -6.22
C ILE A 417 -10.98 -1.20 -6.72
N ALA A 418 -10.83 -2.49 -6.35
CA ALA A 418 -11.80 -3.53 -6.68
C ALA A 418 -12.48 -4.06 -5.41
N ILE A 419 -13.80 -4.28 -5.50
CA ILE A 419 -14.65 -4.82 -4.43
C ILE A 419 -15.61 -5.84 -5.06
N GLY A 420 -15.48 -7.12 -4.73
CA GLY A 420 -16.26 -8.18 -5.36
C GLY A 420 -16.05 -8.15 -6.89
N ASP A 421 -17.13 -8.02 -7.65
CA ASP A 421 -17.11 -7.92 -9.11
C ASP A 421 -17.23 -6.47 -9.61
N ARG A 422 -16.78 -5.48 -8.82
CA ARG A 422 -16.88 -4.05 -9.12
C ARG A 422 -15.51 -3.39 -9.03
N LEU A 423 -15.31 -2.39 -9.89
CA LEU A 423 -14.22 -1.42 -9.82
C LEU A 423 -14.81 -0.08 -9.40
N LEU A 424 -14.16 0.60 -8.48
CA LEU A 424 -14.49 1.97 -8.06
C LEU A 424 -13.43 2.91 -8.60
N LEU A 425 -13.86 3.87 -9.43
CA LEU A 425 -13.02 4.87 -10.07
C LEU A 425 -13.44 6.25 -9.53
N THR A 426 -12.59 6.87 -8.72
CA THR A 426 -12.92 8.16 -8.09
C THR A 426 -12.23 9.31 -8.81
N SER A 427 -13.00 10.27 -9.29
CA SER A 427 -12.52 11.45 -10.01
C SER A 427 -12.03 12.55 -9.07
N GLU A 428 -11.28 13.50 -9.63
CA GLU A 428 -10.86 14.71 -8.92
C GLU A 428 -12.04 15.60 -8.50
N ASP A 429 -13.20 15.51 -9.17
CA ASP A 429 -14.42 16.24 -8.82
C ASP A 429 -15.16 15.58 -7.63
N GLY A 430 -14.75 14.38 -7.22
CA GLY A 430 -15.33 13.65 -6.09
C GLY A 430 -16.44 12.69 -6.46
N ASP A 431 -16.64 12.43 -7.75
CA ASP A 431 -17.54 11.39 -8.23
C ASP A 431 -16.83 10.03 -8.22
N THR A 432 -17.47 9.03 -7.67
CA THR A 432 -17.01 7.64 -7.76
C THR A 432 -17.91 6.86 -8.69
N PHE A 433 -17.33 6.39 -9.79
CA PHE A 433 -18.00 5.54 -10.78
C PHE A 433 -17.81 4.09 -10.40
N VAL A 434 -18.91 3.36 -10.29
CA VAL A 434 -18.91 1.91 -10.07
C VAL A 434 -18.99 1.23 -11.42
N VAL A 435 -17.93 0.52 -11.80
CA VAL A 435 -17.81 -0.17 -13.06
C VAL A 435 -17.82 -1.67 -12.81
N LYS A 436 -18.56 -2.44 -13.61
CA LYS A 436 -18.56 -3.89 -13.54
C LYS A 436 -17.20 -4.44 -13.99
N ALA A 437 -16.60 -5.30 -13.19
CA ALA A 437 -15.38 -5.99 -13.59
C ALA A 437 -15.72 -7.11 -14.60
N GLY A 438 -14.97 -7.17 -15.70
CA GLY A 438 -15.19 -8.15 -16.76
C GLY A 438 -14.65 -7.70 -18.11
N ALA A 439 -14.91 -8.50 -19.14
CA ALA A 439 -14.46 -8.24 -20.51
C ALA A 439 -15.29 -7.17 -21.25
N ALA A 440 -16.37 -6.66 -20.66
CA ALA A 440 -17.21 -5.60 -21.22
C ALA A 440 -17.22 -4.39 -20.28
N HIS A 441 -17.21 -3.19 -20.86
CA HIS A 441 -17.29 -1.95 -20.10
C HIS A 441 -18.76 -1.62 -19.77
N GLU A 442 -19.10 -1.55 -18.50
CA GLU A 442 -20.43 -1.22 -18.01
C GLU A 442 -20.32 -0.36 -16.74
N VAL A 443 -20.83 0.87 -16.77
CA VAL A 443 -20.91 1.75 -15.59
C VAL A 443 -22.26 1.51 -14.92
N LEU A 444 -22.23 1.11 -13.65
CA LEU A 444 -23.41 0.71 -12.88
C LEU A 444 -24.00 1.85 -12.06
N ALA A 445 -23.13 2.72 -11.52
CA ALA A 445 -23.55 3.83 -10.67
C ALA A 445 -22.54 4.98 -10.73
N THR A 446 -22.98 6.17 -10.34
CA THR A 446 -22.17 7.37 -10.10
C THR A 446 -22.53 7.91 -8.73
N ASN A 447 -21.55 8.03 -7.87
CA ASN A 447 -21.71 8.37 -6.46
C ASN A 447 -20.92 9.63 -6.10
N PRO A 448 -21.54 10.81 -6.03
CA PRO A 448 -20.86 12.03 -5.63
C PRO A 448 -20.60 12.05 -4.12
N ILE A 449 -19.48 12.71 -3.72
CA ILE A 449 -19.20 13.00 -2.31
C ILE A 449 -19.31 14.49 -1.98
N GLY A 450 -19.34 15.37 -2.99
CA GLY A 450 -19.56 16.79 -2.86
C GLY A 450 -18.32 17.63 -2.57
N GLU A 451 -17.12 17.08 -2.74
CA GLU A 451 -15.86 17.79 -2.68
C GLU A 451 -14.75 17.08 -3.48
N PRO A 452 -13.66 17.77 -3.88
CA PRO A 452 -12.57 17.17 -4.64
C PRO A 452 -11.91 16.00 -3.91
N VAL A 453 -11.52 14.95 -4.68
CA VAL A 453 -10.85 13.75 -4.17
C VAL A 453 -9.61 13.45 -5.03
N TYR A 454 -8.44 13.39 -4.39
CA TYR A 454 -7.16 13.03 -5.02
C TYR A 454 -6.61 11.71 -4.47
N ALA A 455 -6.98 11.36 -3.25
CA ALA A 455 -6.54 10.15 -2.57
C ALA A 455 -7.31 8.91 -3.04
N SER A 456 -6.64 7.77 -3.13
CA SER A 456 -7.31 6.51 -3.40
C SER A 456 -8.14 6.05 -2.19
N LEU A 457 -9.23 5.35 -2.45
CA LEU A 457 -10.13 4.86 -1.42
C LEU A 457 -9.47 3.77 -0.57
N ALA A 458 -9.97 3.60 0.64
CA ALA A 458 -9.68 2.44 1.48
C ALA A 458 -10.97 1.71 1.84
N VAL A 459 -10.87 0.39 1.99
CA VAL A 459 -12.03 -0.46 2.32
C VAL A 459 -11.69 -1.38 3.47
N ALA A 460 -12.39 -1.24 4.56
CA ALA A 460 -12.21 -2.10 5.72
C ALA A 460 -13.50 -2.14 6.55
N ARG A 461 -13.80 -3.27 7.19
CA ARG A 461 -14.86 -3.39 8.19
C ARG A 461 -16.24 -2.92 7.70
N GLY A 462 -16.60 -3.26 6.47
CA GLY A 462 -17.88 -2.88 5.88
C GLY A 462 -18.01 -1.39 5.53
N THR A 463 -16.90 -0.67 5.49
CA THR A 463 -16.85 0.78 5.27
C THR A 463 -15.88 1.13 4.14
N ILE A 464 -16.29 2.04 3.27
CA ILE A 464 -15.39 2.71 2.32
C ILE A 464 -14.99 4.05 2.95
N PHE A 465 -13.70 4.29 3.08
CA PHE A 465 -13.16 5.56 3.55
C PHE A 465 -12.68 6.40 2.37
N ILE A 466 -13.17 7.63 2.27
CA ILE A 466 -12.86 8.57 1.19
C ILE A 466 -12.22 9.81 1.80
N ARG A 467 -10.96 10.09 1.42
CA ARG A 467 -10.28 11.32 1.78
C ARG A 467 -10.56 12.37 0.71
N GLY A 468 -11.46 13.28 1.01
CA GLY A 468 -11.69 14.49 0.24
C GLY A 468 -10.65 15.57 0.55
N GLU A 469 -10.76 16.72 -0.12
CA GLU A 469 -9.84 17.85 0.10
C GLU A 469 -9.91 18.41 1.52
N LYS A 470 -11.12 18.46 2.10
CA LYS A 470 -11.37 19.04 3.43
C LYS A 470 -11.77 18.02 4.48
N HIS A 471 -12.34 16.88 4.08
CA HIS A 471 -12.91 15.94 5.01
C HIS A 471 -12.46 14.50 4.75
N LEU A 472 -12.53 13.69 5.79
CA LEU A 472 -12.57 12.23 5.69
C LEU A 472 -14.02 11.78 5.83
N PHE A 473 -14.47 10.93 4.92
CA PHE A 473 -15.83 10.35 4.91
C PHE A 473 -15.75 8.87 5.18
N ALA A 474 -16.72 8.36 5.93
CA ALA A 474 -17.00 6.92 6.04
C ALA A 474 -18.32 6.59 5.37
N ILE A 475 -18.27 5.79 4.34
CA ILE A 475 -19.41 5.34 3.58
C ILE A 475 -19.75 3.92 4.05
N ARG A 476 -20.91 3.77 4.67
CA ARG A 476 -21.38 2.52 5.26
C ARG A 476 -22.90 2.43 5.13
N ARG A 477 -23.42 1.22 4.95
CA ARG A 477 -24.88 1.03 4.94
C ARG A 477 -25.47 1.56 6.25
N SER A 478 -26.51 2.35 6.12
CA SER A 478 -27.32 2.69 7.30
C SER A 478 -27.86 1.41 7.93
N PRO A 479 -27.93 1.32 9.26
CA PRO A 479 -28.46 0.16 9.98
C PRO A 479 -29.86 -0.21 9.55
#